data_3fc31056b69d617906b1f8ffad089390
#
_entry.id   3fc31056b69d617906b1f8ffad089390
#
_cell.length_a   1.000
_cell.length_b   1.000
_cell.length_c   1.000
_cell.angle_alpha   90.00
_cell.angle_beta   90.00
_cell.angle_gamma   90.00
#
_symmetry.space_group_name_H-M   'P 1'
#
loop_
_entity.id
_entity.type
_entity.pdbx_description
1 polymer ?
#
loop_
_entity_poly.entity_id
_entity_poly.type
_entity_poly.pdbx_seq_one_letter_code
_entity_poly.pdbx_strand_id
1 'polypeptide(L)'
;MEKILEYVLLMVNHNLFTAMIGGGIIEQVIVPIPSPVISMAGGASLFGLHTAFLPSLITIITKVALPYAIGATLGTGIIFAIFYYGGHPILDKFGKYIGISKKLVDKIQKDFKKTMSDELFVLLGASIPIVPVSIITGMAGLFRYNPLRFFGLVFAALCIRATILGFIGYKMGQTFLDLAKGLGNIESTLTIILALIILGFFYIKRRQYIAKNE
;
A
#
# COMPACT_ATOMS: atom_id res chain seq x y z
N MET A 1 -3.98 -0.12 -17.18
CA MET A 1 -4.37 -0.94 -16.01
C MET A 1 -4.89 -2.31 -16.41
N GLU A 2 -5.72 -2.41 -17.43
CA GLU A 2 -6.20 -3.67 -18.00
C GLU A 2 -5.05 -4.65 -18.34
N LYS A 3 -3.98 -4.18 -18.98
CA LYS A 3 -2.78 -4.97 -19.23
C LYS A 3 -2.07 -5.44 -17.96
N ILE A 4 -2.06 -4.64 -16.90
CA ILE A 4 -1.44 -5.02 -15.62
C ILE A 4 -2.28 -6.11 -14.94
N LEU A 5 -3.61 -5.94 -14.94
CA LEU A 5 -4.53 -6.95 -14.41
C LEU A 5 -4.45 -8.26 -15.22
N GLU A 6 -4.40 -8.16 -16.55
CA GLU A 6 -4.22 -9.30 -17.44
C GLU A 6 -2.87 -10.01 -17.21
N TYR A 7 -1.79 -9.25 -17.03
CA TYR A 7 -0.48 -9.80 -16.64
C TYR A 7 -0.51 -10.47 -15.26
N VAL A 8 -1.16 -9.87 -14.29
CA VAL A 8 -1.32 -10.45 -12.94
C VAL A 8 -2.13 -11.75 -13.03
N LEU A 9 -3.23 -11.77 -13.77
CA LEU A 9 -4.04 -12.96 -13.96
C LEU A 9 -3.29 -14.06 -14.73
N LEU A 10 -2.53 -13.72 -15.76
CA LEU A 10 -1.66 -14.66 -16.47
C LEU A 10 -0.55 -15.21 -15.58
N MET A 11 0.10 -14.38 -14.78
CA MET A 11 1.11 -14.80 -13.81
C MET A 11 0.50 -15.67 -12.71
N VAL A 12 -0.69 -15.34 -12.23
CA VAL A 12 -1.42 -16.12 -11.22
C VAL A 12 -1.73 -17.53 -11.75
N ASN A 13 -2.12 -17.65 -13.02
CA ASN A 13 -2.38 -18.95 -13.66
C ASN A 13 -1.11 -19.78 -13.88
N HIS A 14 0.05 -19.14 -14.07
CA HIS A 14 1.32 -19.84 -14.31
C HIS A 14 2.03 -20.21 -12.99
N ASN A 15 2.11 -19.29 -12.05
CA ASN A 15 2.70 -19.51 -10.74
C ASN A 15 2.21 -18.44 -9.72
N LEU A 16 1.20 -18.81 -8.94
CA LEU A 16 0.59 -17.93 -7.95
C LEU A 16 1.60 -17.35 -6.95
N PHE A 17 2.59 -18.15 -6.54
CA PHE A 17 3.59 -17.72 -5.54
C PHE A 17 4.44 -16.55 -6.06
N THR A 18 5.00 -16.68 -7.26
CA THR A 18 5.81 -15.61 -7.89
C THR A 18 4.97 -14.40 -8.25
N ALA A 19 3.72 -14.60 -8.68
CA ALA A 19 2.77 -13.54 -8.96
C ALA A 19 2.46 -12.72 -7.71
N MET A 20 2.28 -13.36 -6.55
CA MET A 20 2.02 -12.66 -5.29
C MET A 20 3.23 -11.86 -4.81
N ILE A 21 4.45 -12.39 -4.94
CA ILE A 21 5.67 -11.64 -4.61
C ILE A 21 5.82 -10.42 -5.53
N GLY A 22 5.78 -10.64 -6.84
CA GLY A 22 5.92 -9.57 -7.84
C GLY A 22 4.82 -8.51 -7.71
N GLY A 23 3.58 -8.94 -7.55
CA GLY A 23 2.44 -8.07 -7.32
C GLY A 23 2.59 -7.23 -6.06
N GLY A 24 3.04 -7.83 -4.97
CA GLY A 24 3.31 -7.12 -3.72
C GLY A 24 4.38 -6.04 -3.85
N ILE A 25 5.48 -6.31 -4.58
CA ILE A 25 6.52 -5.31 -4.86
C ILE A 25 5.93 -4.16 -5.69
N ILE A 26 5.27 -4.49 -6.79
CA ILE A 26 4.72 -3.52 -7.75
C ILE A 26 3.70 -2.62 -7.07
N GLU A 27 2.79 -3.18 -6.28
CA GLU A 27 1.75 -2.43 -5.55
C GLU A 27 2.34 -1.38 -4.62
N GLN A 28 3.45 -1.67 -3.94
CA GLN A 28 4.07 -0.72 -3.01
C GLN A 28 4.90 0.34 -3.72
N VAL A 29 5.49 0.03 -4.87
CA VAL A 29 6.35 0.96 -5.63
C VAL A 29 5.51 1.85 -6.55
N ILE A 30 4.49 1.28 -7.19
CA ILE A 30 3.61 2.01 -8.12
C ILE A 30 2.34 2.41 -7.37
N VAL A 31 2.36 3.59 -6.77
CA VAL A 31 1.31 4.18 -5.91
C VAL A 31 -0.14 4.17 -6.45
N PRO A 32 -0.44 4.11 -7.75
CA PRO A 32 -1.83 4.10 -8.20
C PRO A 32 -2.50 2.73 -8.27
N ILE A 33 -1.85 1.64 -7.83
CA ILE A 33 -2.53 0.33 -7.81
C ILE A 33 -3.28 0.20 -6.48
N PRO A 34 -4.61 -0.01 -6.51
CA PRO A 34 -5.37 -0.20 -5.27
C PRO A 34 -4.94 -1.46 -4.56
N SER A 35 -4.50 -1.29 -3.35
CA SER A 35 -4.00 -2.34 -2.46
C SER A 35 -4.86 -3.62 -2.38
N PRO A 36 -6.21 -3.58 -2.45
CA PRO A 36 -7.01 -4.79 -2.34
C PRO A 36 -6.90 -5.73 -3.54
N VAL A 37 -6.62 -5.21 -4.75
CA VAL A 37 -6.81 -5.96 -6.01
C VAL A 37 -5.91 -7.19 -6.09
N ILE A 38 -4.64 -7.08 -5.78
CA ILE A 38 -3.68 -8.19 -5.93
C ILE A 38 -3.98 -9.32 -4.95
N SER A 39 -4.19 -9.00 -3.67
CA SER A 39 -4.49 -10.01 -2.64
C SER A 39 -5.84 -10.67 -2.86
N MET A 40 -6.86 -9.90 -3.28
CA MET A 40 -8.18 -10.44 -3.60
C MET A 40 -8.15 -11.29 -4.88
N ALA A 41 -7.43 -10.89 -5.93
CA ALA A 41 -7.26 -11.68 -7.15
C ALA A 41 -6.56 -13.02 -6.86
N GLY A 42 -5.52 -12.99 -6.02
CA GLY A 42 -4.86 -14.21 -5.55
C GLY A 42 -5.81 -15.14 -4.78
N GLY A 43 -6.65 -14.58 -3.91
CA GLY A 43 -7.68 -15.35 -3.22
C GLY A 43 -8.75 -15.92 -4.16
N ALA A 44 -9.24 -15.11 -5.09
CA ALA A 44 -10.26 -15.51 -6.07
C ALA A 44 -9.77 -16.63 -7.01
N SER A 45 -8.48 -16.65 -7.35
CA SER A 45 -7.90 -17.73 -8.16
C SER A 45 -7.90 -19.10 -7.47
N LEU A 46 -8.05 -19.13 -6.15
CA LEU A 46 -8.15 -20.34 -5.35
C LEU A 46 -9.60 -20.79 -5.10
N PHE A 47 -10.57 -20.08 -5.68
CA PHE A 47 -11.99 -20.42 -5.54
C PHE A 47 -12.28 -21.86 -5.92
N GLY A 48 -13.06 -22.55 -5.11
CA GLY A 48 -13.47 -23.94 -5.35
C GLY A 48 -12.45 -25.02 -4.96
N LEU A 49 -11.20 -24.66 -4.56
CA LEU A 49 -10.21 -25.67 -4.15
C LEU A 49 -10.58 -26.40 -2.85
N HIS A 50 -11.28 -25.74 -1.95
CA HIS A 50 -11.68 -26.31 -0.66
C HIS A 50 -13.09 -25.89 -0.28
N THR A 51 -13.86 -26.81 0.30
CA THR A 51 -15.20 -26.52 0.84
C THR A 51 -15.17 -26.14 2.32
N ALA A 52 -14.18 -26.61 3.07
CA ALA A 52 -14.03 -26.32 4.50
C ALA A 52 -13.25 -25.04 4.76
N PHE A 53 -13.63 -24.33 5.84
CA PHE A 53 -13.04 -23.03 6.22
C PHE A 53 -11.53 -23.12 6.52
N LEU A 54 -11.12 -24.06 7.37
CA LEU A 54 -9.75 -24.15 7.84
C LEU A 54 -8.73 -24.48 6.74
N PRO A 55 -8.95 -25.49 5.85
CA PRO A 55 -8.08 -25.71 4.69
C PRO A 55 -8.00 -24.52 3.73
N SER A 56 -9.13 -23.81 3.50
CA SER A 56 -9.14 -22.61 2.68
C SER A 56 -8.26 -21.53 3.29
N LEU A 57 -8.37 -21.28 4.59
CA LEU A 57 -7.60 -20.27 5.30
C LEU A 57 -6.09 -20.58 5.25
N ILE A 58 -5.69 -21.82 5.51
CA ILE A 58 -4.28 -22.26 5.45
C ILE A 58 -3.73 -22.06 4.02
N THR A 59 -4.52 -22.41 3.01
CA THR A 59 -4.11 -22.24 1.61
C THR A 59 -3.94 -20.77 1.24
N ILE A 60 -4.85 -19.90 1.68
CA ILE A 60 -4.73 -18.44 1.47
C ILE A 60 -3.49 -17.88 2.16
N ILE A 61 -3.25 -18.26 3.41
CA ILE A 61 -2.06 -17.81 4.14
C ILE A 61 -0.79 -18.23 3.41
N THR A 62 -0.68 -19.49 3.01
CA THR A 62 0.57 -20.03 2.45
C THR A 62 0.80 -19.63 1.01
N LYS A 63 -0.24 -19.57 0.17
CA LYS A 63 -0.12 -19.31 -1.27
C LYS A 63 -0.37 -17.85 -1.68
N VAL A 64 -1.05 -17.07 -0.85
CA VAL A 64 -1.37 -15.67 -1.15
C VAL A 64 -0.70 -14.73 -0.15
N ALA A 65 -1.04 -14.84 1.16
CA ALA A 65 -0.66 -13.84 2.13
C ALA A 65 0.86 -13.78 2.39
N LEU A 66 1.50 -14.92 2.63
CA LEU A 66 2.95 -14.98 2.87
C LEU A 66 3.76 -14.49 1.67
N PRO A 67 3.59 -15.01 0.43
CA PRO A 67 4.36 -14.54 -0.69
C PRO A 67 4.08 -13.06 -1.02
N TYR A 68 2.81 -12.62 -0.93
CA TYR A 68 2.48 -11.21 -1.08
C TYR A 68 3.18 -10.34 -0.03
N ALA A 69 3.13 -10.73 1.26
CA ALA A 69 3.76 -9.97 2.33
C ALA A 69 5.29 -9.87 2.17
N ILE A 70 5.95 -10.92 1.68
CA ILE A 70 7.38 -10.87 1.34
C ILE A 70 7.62 -9.78 0.28
N GLY A 71 6.91 -9.83 -0.84
CA GLY A 71 7.05 -8.87 -1.93
C GLY A 71 6.72 -7.45 -1.49
N ALA A 72 5.59 -7.25 -0.82
CA ALA A 72 5.14 -5.95 -0.35
C ALA A 72 6.08 -5.35 0.70
N THR A 73 6.65 -6.17 1.60
CA THR A 73 7.66 -5.71 2.56
C THR A 73 8.93 -5.23 1.86
N LEU A 74 9.38 -5.91 0.80
CA LEU A 74 10.51 -5.45 -0.01
C LEU A 74 10.18 -4.12 -0.71
N GLY A 75 8.98 -4.00 -1.28
CA GLY A 75 8.51 -2.76 -1.91
C GLY A 75 8.41 -1.59 -0.93
N THR A 76 7.88 -1.81 0.28
CA THR A 76 7.84 -0.78 1.33
C THR A 76 9.23 -0.32 1.76
N GLY A 77 10.24 -1.19 1.65
CA GLY A 77 11.63 -0.86 1.95
C GLY A 77 12.16 0.33 1.16
N ILE A 78 11.76 0.46 -0.09
CA ILE A 78 12.15 1.58 -0.97
C ILE A 78 11.57 2.89 -0.43
N ILE A 79 10.26 2.92 -0.15
CA ILE A 79 9.58 4.11 0.39
C ILE A 79 10.14 4.45 1.77
N PHE A 80 10.32 3.45 2.64
CA PHE A 80 10.90 3.64 3.96
C PHE A 80 12.29 4.29 3.87
N ALA A 81 13.17 3.78 3.01
CA ALA A 81 14.53 4.30 2.82
C ALA A 81 14.52 5.75 2.32
N ILE A 82 13.66 6.08 1.35
CA ILE A 82 13.51 7.45 0.84
C ILE A 82 13.16 8.41 1.98
N PHE A 83 12.18 8.08 2.81
CA PHE A 83 11.76 8.94 3.92
C PHE A 83 12.72 8.90 5.11
N TYR A 84 13.37 7.77 5.37
CA TYR A 84 14.33 7.61 6.46
C TYR A 84 15.59 8.43 6.24
N TYR A 85 16.14 8.39 5.03
CA TYR A 85 17.38 9.11 4.70
C TYR A 85 17.09 10.51 4.12
N GLY A 86 16.06 10.65 3.30
CA GLY A 86 15.73 11.87 2.58
C GLY A 86 14.66 12.75 3.24
N GLY A 87 13.88 12.21 4.19
CA GLY A 87 12.70 12.90 4.74
C GLY A 87 13.00 14.27 5.36
N HIS A 88 14.03 14.40 6.20
CA HIS A 88 14.42 15.68 6.78
C HIS A 88 14.98 16.67 5.75
N PRO A 89 15.93 16.31 4.87
CA PRO A 89 16.37 17.18 3.77
C PRO A 89 15.24 17.60 2.84
N ILE A 90 14.32 16.70 2.52
CA ILE A 90 13.16 17.00 1.67
C ILE A 90 12.24 18.00 2.37
N LEU A 91 11.98 17.83 3.66
CA LEU A 91 11.18 18.78 4.45
C LEU A 91 11.84 20.16 4.53
N ASP A 92 13.17 20.24 4.68
CA ASP A 92 13.89 21.49 4.72
C ASP A 92 13.78 22.26 3.40
N LYS A 93 13.91 21.54 2.27
CA LYS A 93 13.92 22.13 0.94
C LYS A 93 12.52 22.41 0.39
N PHE A 94 11.59 21.48 0.62
CA PHE A 94 10.26 21.49 -0.01
C PHE A 94 9.10 21.64 0.99
N GLY A 95 9.35 21.52 2.29
CA GLY A 95 8.31 21.56 3.33
C GLY A 95 7.46 22.81 3.30
N LYS A 96 8.07 23.98 2.98
CA LYS A 96 7.33 25.26 2.81
C LYS A 96 6.32 25.19 1.64
N TYR A 97 6.64 24.49 0.55
CA TYR A 97 5.78 24.37 -0.63
C TYR A 97 4.60 23.44 -0.40
N ILE A 98 4.78 22.40 0.43
CA ILE A 98 3.73 21.41 0.75
C ILE A 98 3.00 21.73 2.07
N GLY A 99 3.39 22.83 2.75
CA GLY A 99 2.78 23.26 4.01
C GLY A 99 3.12 22.35 5.21
N ILE A 100 4.16 21.54 5.11
CA ILE A 100 4.64 20.65 6.16
C ILE A 100 5.96 21.18 6.70
N SER A 101 5.98 21.59 7.97
CA SER A 101 7.21 22.04 8.65
C SER A 101 7.77 20.94 9.55
N LYS A 102 9.08 20.98 9.83
CA LYS A 102 9.70 20.10 10.85
C LYS A 102 8.96 20.18 12.18
N LYS A 103 8.59 21.37 12.63
CA LYS A 103 7.84 21.57 13.89
C LYS A 103 6.51 20.82 13.89
N LEU A 104 5.82 20.78 12.74
CA LEU A 104 4.57 20.04 12.61
C LEU A 104 4.82 18.53 12.69
N VAL A 105 5.86 18.04 12.02
CA VAL A 105 6.26 16.61 12.06
C VAL A 105 6.63 16.21 13.49
N ASP A 106 7.47 17.00 14.17
CA ASP A 106 7.89 16.72 15.55
C ASP A 106 6.69 16.74 16.52
N LYS A 107 5.73 17.66 16.30
CA LYS A 107 4.50 17.73 17.09
C LYS A 107 3.65 16.49 16.87
N ILE A 108 3.41 16.11 15.61
CA ILE A 108 2.66 14.91 15.26
C ILE A 108 3.32 13.67 15.88
N GLN A 109 4.64 13.55 15.78
CA GLN A 109 5.38 12.42 16.37
C GLN A 109 5.22 12.37 17.90
N LYS A 110 5.30 13.52 18.59
CA LYS A 110 5.09 13.59 20.04
C LYS A 110 3.65 13.21 20.45
N ASP A 111 2.67 13.71 19.70
CA ASP A 111 1.26 13.44 19.99
C ASP A 111 0.94 11.96 19.72
N PHE A 112 1.49 11.37 18.66
CA PHE A 112 1.38 9.94 18.39
C PHE A 112 1.97 9.09 19.51
N LYS A 113 3.20 9.37 19.95
CA LYS A 113 3.86 8.63 21.05
C LYS A 113 3.11 8.70 22.37
N LYS A 114 2.28 9.70 22.60
CA LYS A 114 1.42 9.79 23.78
C LYS A 114 0.19 8.89 23.68
N THR A 115 -0.30 8.66 22.46
CA THR A 115 -1.60 8.01 22.25
C THR A 115 -1.42 6.52 21.92
N MET A 116 -0.35 6.16 21.21
CA MET A 116 -0.13 4.80 20.73
C MET A 116 1.37 4.51 20.64
N SER A 117 1.79 3.28 20.94
CA SER A 117 3.18 2.88 20.72
C SER A 117 3.50 2.84 19.22
N ASP A 118 4.77 3.11 18.88
CA ASP A 118 5.24 3.08 17.49
C ASP A 118 4.95 1.71 16.83
N GLU A 119 5.05 0.62 17.60
CA GLU A 119 4.77 -0.75 17.16
C GLU A 119 3.30 -0.93 16.78
N LEU A 120 2.41 -0.48 17.66
CA LEU A 120 0.97 -0.60 17.45
C LEU A 120 0.50 0.24 16.26
N PHE A 121 1.10 1.42 16.08
CA PHE A 121 0.84 2.28 14.93
C PHE A 121 1.17 1.58 13.60
N VAL A 122 2.37 0.99 13.50
CA VAL A 122 2.79 0.27 12.28
C VAL A 122 1.92 -0.96 12.06
N LEU A 123 1.73 -1.78 13.10
CA LEU A 123 1.00 -3.03 13.00
C LEU A 123 -0.47 -2.80 12.61
N LEU A 124 -1.19 -1.97 13.35
CA LEU A 124 -2.61 -1.71 13.08
C LEU A 124 -2.80 -0.90 11.80
N GLY A 125 -1.99 0.17 11.63
CA GLY A 125 -2.11 1.05 10.46
C GLY A 125 -1.90 0.30 9.14
N ALA A 126 -0.91 -0.59 9.05
CA ALA A 126 -0.65 -1.36 7.85
C ALA A 126 -1.58 -2.57 7.68
N SER A 127 -2.19 -3.09 8.77
CA SER A 127 -3.14 -4.22 8.71
C SER A 127 -4.51 -3.81 8.19
N ILE A 128 -4.93 -2.55 8.40
CA ILE A 128 -6.26 -2.09 7.98
C ILE A 128 -6.30 -1.91 6.46
N PRO A 129 -7.19 -2.62 5.72
CA PRO A 129 -7.22 -2.58 4.26
C PRO A 129 -7.47 -1.20 3.64
N ILE A 130 -8.18 -0.32 4.34
CA ILE A 130 -8.54 1.03 3.84
C ILE A 130 -7.35 2.00 3.96
N VAL A 131 -6.42 1.76 4.90
CA VAL A 131 -5.29 2.66 5.13
C VAL A 131 -4.18 2.40 4.10
N PRO A 132 -3.73 3.41 3.34
CA PRO A 132 -2.60 3.25 2.43
C PRO A 132 -1.31 2.94 3.19
N VAL A 133 -0.69 1.80 2.90
CA VAL A 133 0.55 1.35 3.57
C VAL A 133 1.70 2.34 3.34
N SER A 134 1.72 2.99 2.17
CA SER A 134 2.72 4.01 1.83
C SER A 134 2.74 5.18 2.82
N ILE A 135 1.58 5.58 3.36
CA ILE A 135 1.48 6.64 4.39
C ILE A 135 2.14 6.17 5.68
N ILE A 136 1.80 4.97 6.16
CA ILE A 136 2.38 4.38 7.37
C ILE A 136 3.90 4.22 7.21
N THR A 137 4.33 3.72 6.06
CA THR A 137 5.75 3.53 5.72
C THR A 137 6.50 4.85 5.67
N GLY A 138 5.93 5.87 5.01
CA GLY A 138 6.52 7.20 4.93
C GLY A 138 6.65 7.87 6.30
N MET A 139 5.61 7.77 7.14
CA MET A 139 5.65 8.29 8.51
C MET A 139 6.69 7.55 9.36
N ALA A 140 6.75 6.22 9.30
CA ALA A 140 7.73 5.42 10.03
C ALA A 140 9.17 5.77 9.61
N GLY A 141 9.41 5.96 8.31
CA GLY A 141 10.70 6.43 7.78
C GLY A 141 11.04 7.84 8.27
N LEU A 142 10.10 8.78 8.16
CA LEU A 142 10.27 10.18 8.58
C LEU A 142 10.54 10.30 10.09
N PHE A 143 9.90 9.47 10.91
CA PHE A 143 10.11 9.40 12.36
C PHE A 143 11.38 8.64 12.74
N ARG A 144 12.14 8.18 11.75
CA ARG A 144 13.37 7.37 11.94
C ARG A 144 13.14 6.16 12.84
N TYR A 145 12.03 5.47 12.61
CA TYR A 145 11.73 4.25 13.32
C TYR A 145 12.82 3.19 13.09
N ASN A 146 13.05 2.31 14.07
CA ASN A 146 14.07 1.26 13.93
C ASN A 146 13.75 0.35 12.74
N PRO A 147 14.65 0.25 11.71
CA PRO A 147 14.35 -0.49 10.48
C PRO A 147 14.01 -1.95 10.73
N LEU A 148 14.75 -2.63 11.61
CA LEU A 148 14.54 -4.06 11.87
C LEU A 148 13.17 -4.33 12.49
N ARG A 149 12.75 -3.50 13.44
CA ARG A 149 11.41 -3.59 14.04
C ARG A 149 10.33 -3.23 13.03
N PHE A 150 10.57 -2.20 12.21
CA PHE A 150 9.64 -1.80 11.16
C PHE A 150 9.35 -2.94 10.19
N PHE A 151 10.40 -3.57 9.62
CA PHE A 151 10.22 -4.64 8.65
C PHE A 151 9.53 -5.87 9.24
N GLY A 152 9.81 -6.22 10.50
CA GLY A 152 9.10 -7.31 11.18
C GLY A 152 7.61 -7.02 11.37
N LEU A 153 7.28 -5.80 11.82
CA LEU A 153 5.90 -5.39 12.07
C LEU A 153 5.09 -5.20 10.78
N VAL A 154 5.69 -4.56 9.78
CA VAL A 154 5.00 -4.36 8.50
C VAL A 154 4.77 -5.68 7.77
N PHE A 155 5.72 -6.62 7.85
CA PHE A 155 5.52 -7.97 7.31
C PHE A 155 4.33 -8.67 7.98
N ALA A 156 4.26 -8.68 9.31
CA ALA A 156 3.13 -9.26 10.04
C ALA A 156 1.81 -8.56 9.69
N ALA A 157 1.81 -7.24 9.63
CA ALA A 157 0.63 -6.44 9.24
C ALA A 157 0.15 -6.77 7.82
N LEU A 158 1.07 -6.88 6.86
CA LEU A 158 0.77 -7.22 5.48
C LEU A 158 0.28 -8.67 5.33
N CYS A 159 0.78 -9.61 6.14
CA CYS A 159 0.23 -10.97 6.22
C CYS A 159 -1.23 -10.95 6.69
N ILE A 160 -1.54 -10.22 7.75
CA ILE A 160 -2.92 -10.09 8.27
C ILE A 160 -3.81 -9.48 7.19
N ARG A 161 -3.40 -8.35 6.62
CA ARG A 161 -4.13 -7.64 5.55
C ARG A 161 -4.40 -8.53 4.35
N ALA A 162 -3.36 -9.19 3.83
CA ALA A 162 -3.49 -10.06 2.65
C ALA A 162 -4.30 -11.32 2.94
N THR A 163 -4.29 -11.83 4.18
CA THR A 163 -5.16 -12.93 4.60
C THR A 163 -6.63 -12.50 4.56
N ILE A 164 -6.96 -11.33 5.12
CA ILE A 164 -8.34 -10.81 5.12
C ILE A 164 -8.81 -10.58 3.68
N LEU A 165 -8.03 -9.85 2.89
CA LEU A 165 -8.38 -9.54 1.51
C LEU A 165 -8.41 -10.78 0.61
N GLY A 166 -7.44 -11.68 0.77
CA GLY A 166 -7.41 -12.95 0.05
C GLY A 166 -8.62 -13.82 0.39
N PHE A 167 -9.05 -13.83 1.65
CA PHE A 167 -10.26 -14.57 2.04
C PHE A 167 -11.53 -13.96 1.46
N ILE A 168 -11.62 -12.63 1.42
CA ILE A 168 -12.74 -11.94 0.75
C ILE A 168 -12.74 -12.30 -0.74
N GLY A 169 -11.59 -12.20 -1.42
CA GLY A 169 -11.46 -12.59 -2.82
C GLY A 169 -11.82 -14.05 -3.08
N TYR A 170 -11.38 -14.97 -2.20
CA TYR A 170 -11.73 -16.37 -2.26
C TYR A 170 -13.26 -16.61 -2.16
N LYS A 171 -13.93 -15.89 -1.27
CA LYS A 171 -15.40 -15.99 -1.12
C LYS A 171 -16.17 -15.38 -2.29
N MET A 172 -15.66 -14.30 -2.86
CA MET A 172 -16.26 -13.67 -4.04
C MET A 172 -16.02 -14.46 -5.34
N GLY A 173 -14.93 -15.22 -5.43
CA GLY A 173 -14.60 -16.07 -6.55
C GLY A 173 -14.65 -15.34 -7.90
N GLN A 174 -15.38 -15.92 -8.87
CA GLN A 174 -15.52 -15.38 -10.22
C GLN A 174 -16.15 -13.98 -10.24
N THR A 175 -17.09 -13.71 -9.35
CA THR A 175 -17.73 -12.39 -9.25
C THR A 175 -16.70 -11.27 -9.02
N PHE A 176 -15.67 -11.53 -8.19
CA PHE A 176 -14.59 -10.56 -8.00
C PHE A 176 -13.80 -10.35 -9.29
N LEU A 177 -13.45 -11.42 -10.00
CA LEU A 177 -12.67 -11.33 -11.25
C LEU A 177 -13.43 -10.56 -12.33
N ASP A 178 -14.74 -10.76 -12.44
CA ASP A 178 -15.58 -10.05 -13.39
C ASP A 178 -15.76 -8.57 -13.03
N LEU A 179 -15.94 -8.26 -11.75
CA LEU A 179 -15.98 -6.89 -11.25
C LEU A 179 -14.62 -6.19 -11.44
N ALA A 180 -13.51 -6.86 -11.15
CA ALA A 180 -12.17 -6.31 -11.30
C ALA A 180 -11.87 -5.94 -12.77
N LYS A 181 -12.33 -6.75 -13.74
CA LYS A 181 -12.24 -6.42 -15.17
C LYS A 181 -13.09 -5.18 -15.53
N GLY A 182 -14.29 -5.07 -14.97
CA GLY A 182 -15.18 -3.93 -15.22
C GLY A 182 -14.71 -2.62 -14.58
N LEU A 183 -14.12 -2.69 -13.39
CA LEU A 183 -13.64 -1.53 -12.63
C LEU A 183 -12.34 -0.93 -13.19
N GLY A 184 -11.53 -1.72 -13.90
CA GLY A 184 -10.26 -1.27 -14.46
C GLY A 184 -10.35 0.00 -15.30
N ASN A 185 -11.48 0.20 -15.99
CA ASN A 185 -11.74 1.41 -16.80
C ASN A 185 -12.15 2.61 -15.95
N ILE A 186 -12.91 2.42 -14.89
CA ILE A 186 -13.40 3.50 -14.00
C ILE A 186 -12.26 4.00 -13.12
N GLU A 187 -11.44 3.11 -12.64
CA GLU A 187 -10.35 3.40 -11.72
C GLU A 187 -9.20 4.16 -12.38
N SER A 188 -8.86 3.84 -13.63
CA SER A 188 -7.89 4.63 -14.41
C SER A 188 -8.36 6.07 -14.57
N THR A 189 -9.65 6.28 -14.82
CA THR A 189 -10.26 7.61 -14.93
C THR A 189 -10.22 8.35 -13.58
N LEU A 190 -10.57 7.70 -12.48
CA LEU A 190 -10.50 8.29 -11.13
C LEU A 190 -9.06 8.63 -10.72
N THR A 191 -8.10 7.77 -11.04
CA THR A 191 -6.67 8.02 -10.75
C THR A 191 -6.15 9.21 -11.54
N ILE A 192 -6.51 9.33 -12.82
CA ILE A 192 -6.14 10.49 -13.65
C ILE A 192 -6.79 11.77 -13.09
N ILE A 193 -8.06 11.73 -12.72
CA ILE A 193 -8.75 12.87 -12.13
C ILE A 193 -8.07 13.29 -10.82
N LEU A 194 -7.75 12.34 -9.94
CA LEU A 194 -7.06 12.60 -8.69
C LEU A 194 -5.67 13.19 -8.92
N ALA A 195 -4.90 12.65 -9.87
CA ALA A 195 -3.60 13.19 -10.27
C ALA A 195 -3.71 14.63 -10.80
N LEU A 196 -4.72 14.92 -11.63
CA LEU A 196 -4.98 16.26 -12.15
C LEU A 196 -5.39 17.23 -11.03
N ILE A 197 -6.19 16.80 -10.06
CA ILE A 197 -6.57 17.62 -8.89
C ILE A 197 -5.32 17.94 -8.05
N ILE A 198 -4.44 16.97 -7.80
CA ILE A 198 -3.20 17.17 -7.05
C ILE A 198 -2.27 18.13 -7.79
N LEU A 199 -2.07 17.92 -9.09
CA LEU A 199 -1.26 18.82 -9.94
C LEU A 199 -1.84 20.23 -9.97
N GLY A 200 -3.15 20.36 -10.13
CA GLY A 200 -3.87 21.63 -10.09
C GLY A 200 -3.70 22.36 -8.75
N PHE A 201 -3.80 21.63 -7.63
CA PHE A 201 -3.58 22.18 -6.29
C PHE A 201 -2.15 22.70 -6.13
N PHE A 202 -1.14 21.93 -6.56
CA PHE A 202 0.26 22.35 -6.54
C PHE A 202 0.51 23.57 -7.44
N TYR A 203 -0.11 23.59 -8.62
CA TYR A 203 0.02 24.72 -9.55
C TYR A 203 -0.56 26.02 -8.99
N ILE A 204 -1.77 25.96 -8.41
CA ILE A 204 -2.43 27.11 -7.77
C ILE A 204 -1.61 27.61 -6.57
N LYS A 205 -1.13 26.71 -5.71
CA LYS A 205 -0.33 27.05 -4.55
C LYS A 205 1.02 27.67 -4.93
N ARG A 206 1.65 27.17 -6.00
CA ARG A 206 2.86 27.75 -6.57
C ARG A 206 2.62 29.17 -7.08
N ARG A 207 1.51 29.41 -7.77
CA ARG A 207 1.15 30.73 -8.30
C ARG A 207 0.89 31.75 -7.18
N GLN A 208 0.19 31.34 -6.13
CA GLN A 208 -0.04 32.16 -4.94
C GLN A 208 1.25 32.52 -4.18
N TYR A 209 2.22 31.60 -4.17
CA TYR A 209 3.52 31.84 -3.52
C TYR A 209 4.37 32.84 -4.31
N ILE A 210 4.38 32.76 -5.65
CA ILE A 210 5.10 33.69 -6.50
C ILE A 210 4.47 35.09 -6.39
N ALA A 211 3.14 35.22 -6.46
CA ALA A 211 2.43 36.51 -6.36
C ALA A 211 2.51 37.17 -4.97
N LYS A 212 2.97 36.48 -3.95
CA LYS A 212 3.13 37.03 -2.60
C LYS A 212 4.55 37.50 -2.32
N ASN A 213 5.51 37.19 -3.20
CA ASN A 213 6.93 37.51 -3.08
C ASN A 213 7.42 38.49 -4.19
N GLU A 214 6.51 38.96 -5.07
CA GLU A 214 6.63 40.17 -5.90
C GLU A 214 5.94 41.35 -5.20
#